data_1c738b54578abba88fd5b233f403c051
#
_entry.id   1c738b54578abba88fd5b233f403c051
#
_cell.length_a   1.000
_cell.length_b   1.000
_cell.length_c   1.000
_cell.angle_alpha   90.00
_cell.angle_beta   90.00
_cell.angle_gamma   90.00
#
_symmetry.space_group_name_H-M   'P 1'
#
loop_
_entity.id
_entity.type
_entity.pdbx_description
1 polymer ?
#
loop_
_entity_poly.entity_id
_entity_poly.type
_entity_poly.pdbx_seq_one_letter_code
_entity_poly.pdbx_strand_id
1 'polypeptide(L)'
;DVESRGLGDVYKRQVFYLHSRLLERSSRLSDALGGGSITALPIIETQAGDVSAYIPTNVISITDGQIFLETNLFNSGMRPAVNVGLSVSRVGGAAQTKAMKKASGSIRIDLAQYREMEVFTQFASDLDDATKAQLQHGKALMELLKQPLCHPLSMHEQVMTLVMANNGVFDEIPTKEVKKHQTELLEFMDLKHPEIGKQIEDKKEINDELVKNILEAVKEFA
;
A
#
# COMPACT_ATOMS: atom_id res chain seq x y z
N ASP A 1 -5.71 -25.43 40.25
CA ASP A 1 -6.05 -25.08 38.84
C ASP A 1 -6.57 -23.66 38.65
N VAL A 2 -7.21 -23.08 39.64
CA VAL A 2 -7.66 -21.69 39.66
C VAL A 2 -6.48 -20.73 39.89
N GLU A 3 -5.52 -21.08 40.74
CA GLU A 3 -4.32 -20.31 41.01
C GLU A 3 -3.37 -20.26 39.79
N SER A 4 -3.25 -21.35 39.05
CA SER A 4 -2.42 -21.40 37.85
C SER A 4 -2.99 -20.54 36.71
N ARG A 5 -4.31 -20.43 36.60
CA ARG A 5 -4.98 -19.49 35.65
C ARG A 5 -4.77 -18.03 36.04
N GLY A 6 -4.83 -17.70 37.33
CA GLY A 6 -4.59 -16.35 37.83
C GLY A 6 -3.15 -15.88 37.59
N LEU A 7 -2.15 -16.74 37.80
CA LEU A 7 -0.75 -16.43 37.49
C LEU A 7 -0.50 -16.22 35.99
N GLY A 8 -1.09 -17.04 35.14
CA GLY A 8 -0.99 -16.88 33.67
C GLY A 8 -1.54 -15.53 33.20
N ASP A 9 -2.65 -15.07 33.75
CA ASP A 9 -3.24 -13.77 33.41
C ASP A 9 -2.40 -12.59 33.91
N VAL A 10 -1.76 -12.72 35.09
CA VAL A 10 -0.85 -11.69 35.62
C VAL A 10 0.39 -11.56 34.72
N TYR A 11 1.01 -12.67 34.31
CA TYR A 11 2.14 -12.63 33.36
C TYR A 11 1.76 -12.03 32.01
N LYS A 12 0.61 -12.39 31.46
CA LYS A 12 0.11 -11.81 30.21
C LYS A 12 -0.08 -10.29 30.30
N ARG A 13 -0.67 -9.81 31.39
CA ARG A 13 -0.83 -8.36 31.64
C ARG A 13 0.50 -7.63 31.80
N GLN A 14 1.49 -8.25 32.44
CA GLN A 14 2.83 -7.68 32.57
C GLN A 14 3.55 -7.54 31.23
N VAL A 15 3.47 -8.53 30.34
CA VAL A 15 4.05 -8.47 28.99
C VAL A 15 3.36 -7.38 28.17
N PHE A 16 2.03 -7.28 28.20
CA PHE A 16 1.30 -6.19 27.54
C PHE A 16 1.78 -4.81 28.03
N TYR A 17 1.93 -4.63 29.32
CA TYR A 17 2.38 -3.39 29.91
C TYR A 17 3.79 -3.00 29.48
N LEU A 18 4.71 -3.96 29.36
CA LEU A 18 6.07 -3.73 28.87
C LEU A 18 6.07 -3.29 27.40
N HIS A 19 5.30 -3.97 26.55
CA HIS A 19 5.16 -3.62 25.14
C HIS A 19 4.54 -2.23 24.97
N SER A 20 3.47 -1.93 25.70
CA SER A 20 2.82 -0.63 25.68
C SER A 20 3.79 0.48 26.09
N ARG A 21 4.49 0.35 27.23
CA ARG A 21 5.50 1.35 27.66
C ARG A 21 6.61 1.57 26.64
N LEU A 22 7.04 0.52 25.95
CA LEU A 22 8.09 0.64 24.95
C LEU A 22 7.60 1.37 23.70
N LEU A 23 6.42 1.00 23.19
CA LEU A 23 5.90 1.50 21.92
C LEU A 23 5.28 2.91 22.06
N GLU A 24 4.62 3.21 23.17
CA GLU A 24 4.02 4.53 23.40
C GLU A 24 5.04 5.66 23.64
N ARG A 25 6.33 5.34 23.74
CA ARG A 25 7.40 6.36 23.70
C ARG A 25 7.52 6.99 22.32
N SER A 26 7.06 6.30 21.29
CA SER A 26 7.00 6.82 19.91
C SER A 26 5.80 7.75 19.80
N SER A 27 6.08 9.03 19.82
CA SER A 27 5.06 10.08 19.81
C SER A 27 5.57 11.31 19.08
N ARG A 28 4.67 12.23 18.79
CA ARG A 28 5.00 13.58 18.36
C ARG A 28 4.84 14.54 19.53
N LEU A 29 5.86 15.32 19.77
CA LEU A 29 5.81 16.39 20.76
C LEU A 29 5.02 17.59 20.23
N SER A 30 4.41 18.36 21.14
CA SER A 30 3.81 19.65 20.80
C SER A 30 4.88 20.66 20.36
N ASP A 31 4.48 21.67 19.62
CA ASP A 31 5.39 22.72 19.15
C ASP A 31 6.06 23.47 20.31
N ALA A 32 5.38 23.59 21.45
CA ALA A 32 5.94 24.16 22.69
C ALA A 32 7.14 23.35 23.25
N LEU A 33 7.24 22.05 22.90
CA LEU A 33 8.33 21.16 23.30
C LEU A 33 9.30 20.86 22.14
N GLY A 34 9.24 21.64 21.05
CA GLY A 34 10.13 21.53 19.90
C GLY A 34 9.60 20.70 18.73
N GLY A 35 8.40 20.14 18.79
CA GLY A 35 7.71 19.49 17.65
C GLY A 35 8.36 18.21 17.13
N GLY A 36 9.36 17.64 17.80
CA GLY A 36 10.05 16.42 17.40
C GLY A 36 9.13 15.19 17.39
N SER A 37 9.45 14.20 16.57
CA SER A 37 8.68 12.94 16.51
C SER A 37 9.56 11.70 16.42
N ILE A 38 9.05 10.59 16.96
CA ILE A 38 9.65 9.26 16.86
C ILE A 38 8.60 8.34 16.25
N THR A 39 8.99 7.60 15.21
CA THR A 39 8.19 6.53 14.62
C THR A 39 8.83 5.18 14.96
N ALA A 40 8.06 4.26 15.57
CA ALA A 40 8.47 2.89 15.81
C ALA A 40 7.84 1.96 14.77
N LEU A 41 8.64 1.06 14.23
CA LEU A 41 8.22 -0.01 13.32
C LEU A 41 8.55 -1.37 13.96
N PRO A 42 7.73 -1.85 14.91
CA PRO A 42 7.99 -3.15 15.52
C PRO A 42 7.73 -4.27 14.50
N ILE A 43 8.68 -5.18 14.37
CA ILE A 43 8.57 -6.36 13.51
C ILE A 43 8.20 -7.55 14.38
N ILE A 44 7.06 -8.16 14.10
CA ILE A 44 6.54 -9.32 14.82
C ILE A 44 6.46 -10.51 13.88
N GLU A 45 7.12 -11.59 14.24
CA GLU A 45 7.00 -12.86 13.54
C GLU A 45 5.71 -13.58 13.98
N THR A 46 4.94 -14.07 13.01
CA THR A 46 3.75 -14.88 13.25
C THR A 46 4.03 -16.33 12.86
N GLN A 47 3.58 -17.29 13.69
CA GLN A 47 3.65 -18.70 13.33
C GLN A 47 2.50 -19.03 12.38
N ALA A 48 2.83 -19.54 11.20
CA ALA A 48 1.84 -19.90 10.16
C ALA A 48 0.85 -18.78 9.78
N GLY A 49 1.24 -17.50 9.93
CA GLY A 49 0.37 -16.37 9.65
C GLY A 49 -0.71 -16.08 10.71
N ASP A 50 -0.63 -16.73 11.87
CA ASP A 50 -1.61 -16.53 12.95
C ASP A 50 -1.42 -15.17 13.64
N VAL A 51 -2.23 -14.20 13.25
CA VAL A 51 -2.29 -12.86 13.85
C VAL A 51 -3.14 -12.82 15.12
N SER A 52 -3.88 -13.87 15.42
CA SER A 52 -4.73 -13.97 16.62
C SER A 52 -3.96 -14.41 17.87
N ALA A 53 -2.69 -14.80 17.70
CA ALA A 53 -1.80 -15.13 18.80
C ALA A 53 -1.59 -13.93 19.74
N TYR A 54 -1.20 -14.21 20.96
CA TYR A 54 -1.13 -13.21 22.05
C TYR A 54 -0.25 -12.01 21.75
N ILE A 55 0.98 -12.23 21.26
CA ILE A 55 1.91 -11.12 20.99
C ILE A 55 1.47 -10.25 19.79
N PRO A 56 1.12 -10.82 18.61
CA PRO A 56 0.59 -10.04 17.50
C PRO A 56 -0.63 -9.21 17.90
N THR A 57 -1.60 -9.80 18.60
CA THR A 57 -2.82 -9.11 19.04
C THR A 57 -2.51 -7.92 19.95
N ASN A 58 -1.59 -8.09 20.89
CA ASN A 58 -1.19 -7.01 21.79
C ASN A 58 -0.53 -5.86 21.02
N VAL A 59 0.40 -6.16 20.12
CA VAL A 59 1.12 -5.13 19.36
C VAL A 59 0.16 -4.39 18.42
N ILE A 60 -0.75 -5.09 17.74
CA ILE A 60 -1.78 -4.47 16.89
C ILE A 60 -2.68 -3.54 17.72
N SER A 61 -3.00 -3.89 18.97
CA SER A 61 -3.84 -3.07 19.83
C SER A 61 -3.15 -1.79 20.32
N ILE A 62 -1.84 -1.83 20.49
CA ILE A 62 -1.03 -0.70 20.96
C ILE A 62 -0.67 0.25 19.80
N THR A 63 -0.38 -0.29 18.62
CA THR A 63 0.06 0.48 17.44
C THR A 63 -1.11 1.08 16.66
N ASP A 64 -0.82 2.04 15.77
CA ASP A 64 -1.82 2.69 14.91
C ASP A 64 -2.21 1.90 13.66
N GLY A 65 -1.87 0.64 13.61
CA GLY A 65 -2.18 -0.26 12.52
C GLY A 65 -1.08 -1.28 12.29
N GLN A 66 -1.19 -2.03 11.20
CA GLN A 66 -0.23 -3.06 10.82
C GLN A 66 -0.01 -3.09 9.32
N ILE A 67 1.20 -3.43 8.92
CA ILE A 67 1.56 -3.86 7.56
C ILE A 67 1.66 -5.38 7.60
N PHE A 68 0.75 -6.07 6.93
CA PHE A 68 0.68 -7.53 6.93
C PHE A 68 1.45 -8.10 5.73
N LEU A 69 2.47 -8.91 6.02
CA LEU A 69 3.28 -9.58 5.00
C LEU A 69 2.87 -11.05 4.89
N GLU A 70 2.62 -11.52 3.67
CA GLU A 70 2.19 -12.90 3.39
C GLU A 70 3.27 -13.70 2.68
N THR A 71 3.53 -14.90 3.19
CA THR A 71 4.47 -15.85 2.57
C THR A 71 4.03 -16.26 1.15
N ASN A 72 2.74 -16.44 0.93
CA ASN A 72 2.21 -16.81 -0.38
C ASN A 72 2.46 -15.72 -1.43
N LEU A 73 2.26 -14.44 -1.08
CA LEU A 73 2.59 -13.31 -1.95
C LEU A 73 4.10 -13.25 -2.22
N PHE A 74 4.92 -13.48 -1.22
CA PHE A 74 6.38 -13.52 -1.40
C PHE A 74 6.81 -14.61 -2.37
N ASN A 75 6.28 -15.82 -2.21
CA ASN A 75 6.58 -16.97 -3.06
C ASN A 75 6.07 -16.80 -4.49
N SER A 76 4.96 -16.07 -4.69
CA SER A 76 4.45 -15.71 -6.03
C SER A 76 5.26 -14.59 -6.71
N GLY A 77 6.28 -14.05 -6.05
CA GLY A 77 7.13 -12.98 -6.60
C GLY A 77 6.62 -11.56 -6.35
N MET A 78 5.57 -11.39 -5.55
CA MET A 78 5.13 -10.07 -5.08
C MET A 78 6.11 -9.54 -4.02
N ARG A 79 6.83 -8.47 -4.33
CA ARG A 79 7.80 -7.85 -3.42
C ARG A 79 7.67 -6.32 -3.47
N PRO A 80 7.36 -5.67 -2.33
CA PRO A 80 7.10 -6.23 -1.00
C PRO A 80 5.83 -7.09 -0.95
N ALA A 81 5.85 -8.15 -0.13
CA ALA A 81 4.76 -9.12 -0.01
C ALA A 81 3.60 -8.59 0.87
N VAL A 82 3.21 -7.35 0.66
CA VAL A 82 2.18 -6.66 1.47
C VAL A 82 0.79 -7.08 1.04
N ASN A 83 0.02 -7.64 1.98
CA ASN A 83 -1.40 -7.82 1.79
C ASN A 83 -2.14 -6.51 2.06
N VAL A 84 -2.58 -5.83 1.01
CA VAL A 84 -3.28 -4.53 1.09
C VAL A 84 -4.64 -4.65 1.80
N GLY A 85 -5.30 -5.79 1.68
CA GLY A 85 -6.62 -6.04 2.32
C GLY A 85 -6.53 -6.16 3.84
N LEU A 86 -5.52 -6.86 4.34
CA LEU A 86 -5.29 -7.10 5.77
C LEU A 86 -4.46 -6.01 6.46
N SER A 87 -3.77 -5.19 5.68
CA SER A 87 -3.02 -4.05 6.20
C SER A 87 -3.95 -2.89 6.52
N VAL A 88 -3.77 -2.31 7.70
CA VAL A 88 -4.62 -1.22 8.20
C VAL A 88 -3.76 -0.11 8.77
N SER A 89 -4.12 1.13 8.51
CA SER A 89 -3.57 2.30 9.18
C SER A 89 -4.72 3.17 9.71
N ARG A 90 -4.74 3.41 11.01
CA ARG A 90 -5.76 4.25 11.67
C ARG A 90 -5.53 5.74 11.39
N VAL A 91 -4.30 6.13 11.22
CA VAL A 91 -3.89 7.54 11.03
C VAL A 91 -3.42 7.85 9.61
N GLY A 92 -3.15 6.85 8.79
CA GLY A 92 -2.57 7.02 7.45
C GLY A 92 -3.36 7.94 6.54
N GLY A 93 -4.69 7.85 6.57
CA GLY A 93 -5.55 8.72 5.77
C GLY A 93 -5.45 10.21 6.13
N ALA A 94 -5.15 10.54 7.38
CA ALA A 94 -4.92 11.91 7.82
C ALA A 94 -3.50 12.41 7.47
N ALA A 95 -2.54 11.49 7.38
CA ALA A 95 -1.14 11.80 7.05
C ALA A 95 -0.90 11.95 5.53
N GLN A 96 -1.76 11.37 4.70
CA GLN A 96 -1.65 11.48 3.23
C GLN A 96 -1.89 12.90 2.74
N THR A 97 -1.14 13.29 1.70
CA THR A 97 -1.47 14.49 0.94
C THR A 97 -2.82 14.31 0.23
N LYS A 98 -3.49 15.41 -0.11
CA LYS A 98 -4.76 15.33 -0.85
C LYS A 98 -4.58 14.66 -2.22
N ALA A 99 -3.42 14.89 -2.86
CA ALA A 99 -3.04 14.25 -4.10
C ALA A 99 -3.01 12.72 -3.96
N MET A 100 -2.27 12.21 -2.99
CA MET A 100 -2.16 10.77 -2.74
C MET A 100 -3.51 10.16 -2.35
N LYS A 101 -4.29 10.83 -1.50
CA LYS A 101 -5.60 10.37 -1.08
C LYS A 101 -6.58 10.22 -2.26
N LYS A 102 -6.56 11.18 -3.21
CA LYS A 102 -7.39 11.13 -4.42
C LYS A 102 -6.90 10.02 -5.36
N ALA A 103 -5.58 9.90 -5.58
CA ALA A 103 -5.00 8.92 -6.48
C ALA A 103 -5.15 7.46 -5.97
N SER A 104 -5.06 7.22 -4.66
CA SER A 104 -5.13 5.87 -4.09
C SER A 104 -6.54 5.39 -3.73
N GLY A 105 -7.56 6.23 -3.92
CA GLY A 105 -8.91 6.00 -3.39
C GLY A 105 -9.59 4.71 -3.89
N SER A 106 -9.43 4.36 -5.16
CA SER A 106 -10.04 3.16 -5.78
C SER A 106 -9.19 1.89 -5.64
N ILE A 107 -7.87 2.03 -5.59
CA ILE A 107 -6.91 0.92 -5.68
C ILE A 107 -7.22 -0.25 -4.74
N ARG A 108 -7.62 0.06 -3.51
CA ARG A 108 -7.95 -0.98 -2.52
C ARG A 108 -9.18 -1.80 -2.92
N ILE A 109 -10.16 -1.15 -3.52
CA ILE A 109 -11.40 -1.79 -3.99
C ILE A 109 -11.08 -2.64 -5.22
N ASP A 110 -10.32 -2.08 -6.17
CA ASP A 110 -9.94 -2.75 -7.42
C ASP A 110 -9.11 -4.02 -7.13
N LEU A 111 -8.17 -3.95 -6.19
CA LEU A 111 -7.39 -5.11 -5.74
C LEU A 111 -8.23 -6.15 -5.00
N ALA A 112 -9.23 -5.74 -4.21
CA ALA A 112 -10.14 -6.68 -3.56
C ALA A 112 -11.00 -7.42 -4.60
N GLN A 113 -11.56 -6.71 -5.56
CA GLN A 113 -12.32 -7.29 -6.67
C GLN A 113 -11.46 -8.23 -7.52
N TYR A 114 -10.21 -7.84 -7.82
CA TYR A 114 -9.29 -8.70 -8.55
C TYR A 114 -9.06 -10.04 -7.83
N ARG A 115 -8.82 -10.00 -6.51
CA ARG A 115 -8.60 -11.23 -5.71
C ARG A 115 -9.81 -12.14 -5.70
N GLU A 116 -11.00 -11.59 -5.56
CA GLU A 116 -12.23 -12.37 -5.63
C GLU A 116 -12.37 -13.05 -6.99
N MET A 117 -12.15 -12.31 -8.07
CA MET A 117 -12.24 -12.86 -9.42
C MET A 117 -11.14 -13.87 -9.72
N GLU A 118 -9.91 -13.67 -9.25
CA GLU A 118 -8.81 -14.61 -9.43
C GLU A 118 -9.14 -16.00 -8.89
N VAL A 119 -9.83 -16.09 -7.76
CA VAL A 119 -10.32 -17.36 -7.20
C VAL A 119 -11.37 -18.00 -8.13
N PHE A 120 -12.30 -17.21 -8.66
CA PHE A 120 -13.34 -17.73 -9.56
C PHE A 120 -12.77 -18.20 -10.90
N THR A 121 -11.72 -17.58 -11.43
CA THR A 121 -11.12 -17.97 -12.71
C THR A 121 -10.49 -19.35 -12.71
N GLN A 122 -10.13 -19.86 -11.52
CA GLN A 122 -9.60 -21.23 -11.40
C GLN A 122 -10.67 -22.30 -11.69
N PHE A 123 -11.95 -21.93 -11.65
CA PHE A 123 -13.08 -22.84 -11.82
C PHE A 123 -13.93 -22.58 -13.07
N ALA A 124 -13.76 -21.43 -13.73
CA ALA A 124 -14.56 -21.03 -14.90
C ALA A 124 -13.78 -21.23 -16.19
N SER A 125 -14.36 -22.00 -17.14
CA SER A 125 -13.77 -22.24 -18.45
C SER A 125 -13.99 -21.09 -19.45
N ASP A 126 -15.07 -20.32 -19.30
CA ASP A 126 -15.41 -19.20 -20.17
C ASP A 126 -15.68 -17.93 -19.33
N LEU A 127 -14.87 -16.91 -19.56
CA LEU A 127 -15.01 -15.60 -18.96
C LEU A 127 -15.56 -14.63 -19.99
N ASP A 128 -16.50 -13.79 -19.60
CA ASP A 128 -16.96 -12.67 -20.40
C ASP A 128 -15.85 -11.59 -20.53
N ASP A 129 -15.95 -10.76 -21.56
CA ASP A 129 -14.90 -9.79 -21.88
C ASP A 129 -14.74 -8.70 -20.79
N ALA A 130 -15.82 -8.35 -20.08
CA ALA A 130 -15.77 -7.43 -18.97
C ALA A 130 -14.94 -7.98 -17.80
N THR A 131 -15.14 -9.25 -17.45
CA THR A 131 -14.37 -9.95 -16.41
C THR A 131 -12.89 -10.08 -16.80
N LYS A 132 -12.61 -10.37 -18.09
CA LYS A 132 -11.23 -10.41 -18.59
C LYS A 132 -10.53 -9.05 -18.47
N ALA A 133 -11.20 -7.97 -18.85
CA ALA A 133 -10.66 -6.60 -18.72
C ALA A 133 -10.36 -6.27 -17.25
N GLN A 134 -11.26 -6.58 -16.33
CA GLN A 134 -11.10 -6.34 -14.91
C GLN A 134 -9.96 -7.17 -14.29
N LEU A 135 -9.78 -8.41 -14.74
CA LEU A 135 -8.65 -9.24 -14.35
C LEU A 135 -7.32 -8.69 -14.88
N GLN A 136 -7.31 -8.19 -16.11
CA GLN A 136 -6.11 -7.60 -16.70
C GLN A 136 -5.73 -6.31 -15.95
N HIS A 137 -6.69 -5.46 -15.66
CA HIS A 137 -6.50 -4.28 -14.81
C HIS A 137 -5.91 -4.64 -13.44
N GLY A 138 -6.49 -5.60 -12.73
CA GLY A 138 -5.98 -6.07 -11.44
C GLY A 138 -4.57 -6.64 -11.51
N LYS A 139 -4.22 -7.39 -12.57
CA LYS A 139 -2.86 -7.88 -12.82
C LYS A 139 -1.88 -6.74 -13.02
N ALA A 140 -2.25 -5.73 -13.80
CA ALA A 140 -1.43 -4.54 -14.01
C ALA A 140 -1.19 -3.80 -12.69
N LEU A 141 -2.22 -3.60 -11.87
CA LEU A 141 -2.09 -3.02 -10.54
C LEU A 141 -1.15 -3.80 -9.63
N MET A 142 -1.24 -5.14 -9.63
CA MET A 142 -0.33 -5.99 -8.84
C MET A 142 1.13 -5.84 -9.29
N GLU A 143 1.40 -5.72 -10.59
CA GLU A 143 2.75 -5.47 -11.09
C GLU A 143 3.27 -4.06 -10.72
N LEU A 144 2.43 -3.04 -10.80
CA LEU A 144 2.79 -1.67 -10.44
C LEU A 144 3.16 -1.53 -8.96
N LEU A 145 2.54 -2.32 -8.07
CA LEU A 145 2.83 -2.33 -6.65
C LEU A 145 4.14 -3.06 -6.28
N LYS A 146 4.74 -3.81 -7.21
CA LYS A 146 6.08 -4.37 -7.00
C LYS A 146 7.10 -3.24 -6.96
N GLN A 147 8.04 -3.32 -6.02
CA GLN A 147 9.07 -2.31 -5.82
C GLN A 147 10.45 -2.95 -5.72
N PRO A 148 11.44 -2.49 -6.50
CA PRO A 148 12.82 -2.94 -6.35
C PRO A 148 13.37 -2.56 -4.97
N LEU A 149 14.33 -3.34 -4.49
CA LEU A 149 15.00 -3.06 -3.23
C LEU A 149 15.79 -1.75 -3.33
N CYS A 150 15.64 -0.88 -2.32
CA CYS A 150 16.34 0.41 -2.23
C CYS A 150 16.04 1.43 -3.35
N HIS A 151 14.93 1.27 -4.07
CA HIS A 151 14.48 2.23 -5.10
C HIS A 151 13.05 2.71 -4.80
N PRO A 152 12.87 3.59 -3.79
CA PRO A 152 11.58 4.19 -3.51
C PRO A 152 11.22 5.20 -4.60
N LEU A 153 9.95 5.24 -4.98
CA LEU A 153 9.41 6.28 -5.84
C LEU A 153 9.14 7.55 -5.02
N SER A 154 9.37 8.71 -5.62
CA SER A 154 8.97 10.00 -5.04
C SER A 154 7.45 10.12 -4.91
N MET A 155 6.95 11.13 -4.20
CA MET A 155 5.51 11.32 -4.04
C MET A 155 4.83 11.60 -5.39
N HIS A 156 5.40 12.45 -6.24
CA HIS A 156 4.81 12.77 -7.53
C HIS A 156 4.81 11.56 -8.48
N GLU A 157 5.88 10.75 -8.51
CA GLU A 157 5.93 9.52 -9.30
C GLU A 157 4.88 8.50 -8.86
N GLN A 158 4.69 8.33 -7.54
CA GLN A 158 3.64 7.47 -7.02
C GLN A 158 2.25 7.96 -7.42
N VAL A 159 2.00 9.25 -7.27
CA VAL A 159 0.72 9.88 -7.62
C VAL A 159 0.44 9.75 -9.13
N MET A 160 1.42 10.07 -9.99
CA MET A 160 1.29 9.91 -11.44
C MET A 160 1.01 8.46 -11.82
N THR A 161 1.77 7.51 -11.27
CA THR A 161 1.55 6.06 -11.49
C THR A 161 0.12 5.64 -11.15
N LEU A 162 -0.38 6.06 -9.98
CA LEU A 162 -1.73 5.68 -9.55
C LEU A 162 -2.83 6.35 -10.39
N VAL A 163 -2.62 7.61 -10.81
CA VAL A 163 -3.55 8.29 -11.73
C VAL A 163 -3.59 7.60 -13.08
N MET A 164 -2.45 7.24 -13.64
CA MET A 164 -2.35 6.51 -14.91
C MET A 164 -3.00 5.12 -14.82
N ALA A 165 -2.74 4.40 -13.72
CA ALA A 165 -3.34 3.10 -13.46
C ALA A 165 -4.87 3.18 -13.37
N ASN A 166 -5.41 4.12 -12.60
CA ASN A 166 -6.86 4.32 -12.48
C ASN A 166 -7.56 4.69 -13.80
N ASN A 167 -6.80 5.21 -14.77
CA ASN A 167 -7.31 5.54 -16.11
C ASN A 167 -6.98 4.47 -17.17
N GLY A 168 -6.55 3.29 -16.75
CA GLY A 168 -6.37 2.13 -17.63
C GLY A 168 -5.15 2.18 -18.56
N VAL A 169 -4.19 3.09 -18.31
CA VAL A 169 -2.99 3.25 -19.17
C VAL A 169 -2.17 1.96 -19.29
N PHE A 170 -2.22 1.10 -18.27
CA PHE A 170 -1.45 -0.14 -18.24
C PHE A 170 -2.26 -1.40 -18.59
N ASP A 171 -3.54 -1.28 -18.91
CA ASP A 171 -4.43 -2.42 -19.04
C ASP A 171 -4.16 -3.24 -20.30
N GLU A 172 -3.69 -2.60 -21.39
CA GLU A 172 -3.37 -3.27 -22.65
C GLU A 172 -1.91 -3.79 -22.70
N ILE A 173 -1.09 -3.44 -21.68
CA ILE A 173 0.32 -3.80 -21.66
C ILE A 173 0.48 -5.22 -21.10
N PRO A 174 1.31 -6.08 -21.75
CA PRO A 174 1.62 -7.39 -21.21
C PRO A 174 2.18 -7.29 -19.77
N THR A 175 1.65 -8.12 -18.86
CA THR A 175 1.97 -8.06 -17.42
C THR A 175 3.48 -7.99 -17.13
N LYS A 176 4.30 -8.71 -17.91
CA LYS A 176 5.76 -8.72 -17.73
C LYS A 176 6.45 -7.40 -18.10
N GLU A 177 5.80 -6.58 -18.91
CA GLU A 177 6.33 -5.31 -19.42
C GLU A 177 5.81 -4.09 -18.66
N VAL A 178 4.75 -4.25 -17.85
CA VAL A 178 4.12 -3.17 -17.10
C VAL A 178 5.15 -2.38 -16.28
N LYS A 179 6.05 -3.07 -15.58
CA LYS A 179 7.04 -2.41 -14.71
C LYS A 179 8.09 -1.63 -15.51
N LYS A 180 8.52 -2.19 -16.63
CA LYS A 180 9.44 -1.51 -17.54
C LYS A 180 8.79 -0.27 -18.14
N HIS A 181 7.57 -0.43 -18.64
CA HIS A 181 6.78 0.68 -19.20
C HIS A 181 6.52 1.79 -18.18
N GLN A 182 6.21 1.45 -16.92
CA GLN A 182 6.09 2.41 -15.83
C GLN A 182 7.37 3.25 -15.68
N THR A 183 8.53 2.60 -15.66
CA THR A 183 9.82 3.29 -15.48
C THR A 183 10.10 4.23 -16.65
N GLU A 184 9.98 3.75 -17.88
CA GLU A 184 10.21 4.55 -19.11
C GLU A 184 9.23 5.73 -19.18
N LEU A 185 7.98 5.54 -18.81
CA LEU A 185 6.97 6.59 -18.80
C LEU A 185 7.25 7.66 -17.72
N LEU A 186 7.65 7.25 -16.52
CA LEU A 186 8.03 8.21 -15.48
C LEU A 186 9.27 9.01 -15.86
N GLU A 187 10.29 8.38 -16.44
CA GLU A 187 11.46 9.07 -16.97
C GLU A 187 11.09 10.07 -18.08
N PHE A 188 10.19 9.69 -18.97
CA PHE A 188 9.67 10.58 -20.00
C PHE A 188 8.93 11.78 -19.40
N MET A 189 8.07 11.56 -18.41
CA MET A 189 7.34 12.62 -17.71
C MET A 189 8.29 13.61 -17.04
N ASP A 190 9.32 13.13 -16.37
CA ASP A 190 10.30 13.97 -15.69
C ASP A 190 11.16 14.79 -16.67
N LEU A 191 11.45 14.24 -17.85
CA LEU A 191 12.25 14.90 -18.88
C LEU A 191 11.46 15.91 -19.72
N LYS A 192 10.22 15.57 -20.09
CA LYS A 192 9.41 16.37 -21.03
C LYS A 192 8.39 17.26 -20.34
N HIS A 193 7.87 16.83 -19.21
CA HIS A 193 6.79 17.49 -18.47
C HIS A 193 7.12 17.70 -16.97
N PRO A 194 8.33 18.22 -16.63
CA PRO A 194 8.76 18.37 -15.23
C PRO A 194 7.85 19.31 -14.42
N GLU A 195 7.07 20.17 -15.10
CA GLU A 195 6.08 21.05 -14.47
C GLU A 195 4.96 20.28 -13.77
N ILE A 196 4.57 19.10 -14.30
CA ILE A 196 3.54 18.25 -13.71
C ILE A 196 4.00 17.72 -12.35
N GLY A 197 5.22 17.14 -12.31
CA GLY A 197 5.80 16.64 -11.07
C GLY A 197 5.94 17.74 -10.02
N LYS A 198 6.48 18.91 -10.40
CA LYS A 198 6.59 20.08 -9.51
C LYS A 198 5.24 20.55 -8.99
N GLN A 199 4.21 20.59 -9.83
CA GLN A 199 2.89 21.02 -9.42
C GLN A 199 2.29 20.07 -8.37
N ILE A 200 2.52 18.75 -8.48
CA ILE A 200 2.10 17.76 -7.50
C ILE A 200 2.83 17.95 -6.16
N GLU A 201 4.16 18.16 -6.22
CA GLU A 201 5.00 18.34 -5.03
C GLU A 201 4.66 19.64 -4.27
N ASP A 202 4.45 20.75 -4.99
CA ASP A 202 4.21 22.06 -4.40
C ASP A 202 2.78 22.18 -3.85
N LYS A 203 1.78 21.82 -4.65
CA LYS A 203 0.35 21.97 -4.28
C LYS A 203 -0.16 20.83 -3.41
N LYS A 204 0.44 19.64 -3.49
CA LYS A 204 0.01 18.41 -2.80
C LYS A 204 -1.45 18.05 -3.05
N GLU A 205 -2.03 18.55 -4.15
CA GLU A 205 -3.40 18.34 -4.58
C GLU A 205 -3.43 17.99 -6.07
N ILE A 206 -4.45 17.23 -6.49
CA ILE A 206 -4.72 16.92 -7.89
C ILE A 206 -6.12 17.43 -8.23
N ASN A 207 -6.19 18.30 -9.24
CA ASN A 207 -7.44 18.70 -9.88
C ASN A 207 -7.66 17.89 -11.18
N ASP A 208 -8.85 17.99 -11.75
CA ASP A 208 -9.20 17.23 -12.96
C ASP A 208 -8.45 17.75 -14.20
N GLU A 209 -8.02 19.00 -14.20
CA GLU A 209 -7.17 19.58 -15.23
C GLU A 209 -5.78 18.91 -15.22
N LEU A 210 -5.16 18.74 -14.04
CA LEU A 210 -3.87 18.07 -13.91
C LEU A 210 -3.96 16.58 -14.32
N VAL A 211 -5.05 15.91 -14.01
CA VAL A 211 -5.30 14.54 -14.49
C VAL A 211 -5.33 14.50 -16.03
N LYS A 212 -6.00 15.45 -16.67
CA LYS A 212 -6.02 15.54 -18.14
C LYS A 212 -4.62 15.78 -18.71
N ASN A 213 -3.85 16.70 -18.11
CA ASN A 213 -2.49 16.98 -18.56
C ASN A 213 -1.59 15.75 -18.45
N ILE A 214 -1.71 14.96 -17.36
CA ILE A 214 -0.99 13.68 -17.23
C ILE A 214 -1.38 12.72 -18.35
N LEU A 215 -2.68 12.56 -18.65
CA LEU A 215 -3.14 11.64 -19.67
C LEU A 215 -2.82 12.11 -21.10
N GLU A 216 -2.74 13.42 -21.33
CA GLU A 216 -2.27 13.99 -22.61
C GLU A 216 -0.78 13.72 -22.80
N ALA A 217 0.03 13.94 -21.77
CA ALA A 217 1.46 13.62 -21.81
C ALA A 217 1.73 12.11 -22.04
N VAL A 218 0.91 11.24 -21.47
CA VAL A 218 0.97 9.78 -21.74
C VAL A 218 0.74 9.48 -23.22
N LYS A 219 -0.18 10.18 -23.89
CA LYS A 219 -0.43 9.99 -25.33
C LYS A 219 0.71 10.44 -26.22
N GLU A 220 1.55 11.36 -25.75
CA GLU A 220 2.76 11.78 -26.47
C GLU A 220 3.88 10.74 -26.37
N PHE A 221 3.83 9.90 -25.33
CA PHE A 221 4.80 8.82 -25.14
C PHE A 221 4.49 7.59 -26.00
N ALA A 222 3.21 7.29 -26.27
CA ALA A 222 2.74 6.15 -27.04
C ALA A 222 2.98 6.35 -28.53
#